data_56f218d376bc85e679c578b0feedfffd
#
_entry.id   56f218d376bc85e679c578b0feedfffd
#
_cell.length_a   1.000
_cell.length_b   1.000
_cell.length_c   1.000
_cell.angle_alpha   90.00
_cell.angle_beta   90.00
_cell.angle_gamma   90.00
#
_symmetry.space_group_name_H-M   'P 1'
#
loop_
_entity.id
_entity.type
_entity.pdbx_description
1 polymer ?
#
loop_
_entity_poly.entity_id
_entity_poly.type
_entity_poly.pdbx_seq_one_letter_code
_entity_poly.pdbx_strand_id
1 'polypeptide(L)'
;MLRDTTVAIVSLVAGCGLATAAYAHPKLVKSDPAANAVVTASPKELRLSFNEELVPKFSSADVKDQKGQKVEIGTTTADPTDKKQLVVPLSKPLAAGTYKVEWHAVAADTHRVQGSYSFTVKQ
;
A
#
# COMPACT_ATOMS: atom_id res chain seq x y z
N MET A 1 68.05 14.21 -31.89
CA MET A 1 66.73 14.84 -31.67
C MET A 1 65.77 13.82 -31.14
N LEU A 2 65.49 13.89 -29.89
CA LEU A 2 64.47 13.06 -29.23
C LEU A 2 63.11 13.73 -29.45
N ARG A 3 62.25 13.04 -30.16
CA ARG A 3 60.85 13.46 -30.25
C ARG A 3 60.06 12.73 -29.13
N ASP A 4 59.72 13.46 -28.12
CA ASP A 4 58.84 12.96 -27.08
C ASP A 4 57.43 12.82 -27.64
N THR A 5 57.04 11.61 -27.86
CA THR A 5 55.66 11.29 -28.21
C THR A 5 54.90 11.08 -26.90
N THR A 6 54.27 12.14 -26.46
CA THR A 6 53.38 12.06 -25.33
C THR A 6 52.12 11.30 -25.72
N VAL A 7 52.04 10.05 -25.32
CA VAL A 7 50.80 9.28 -25.46
C VAL A 7 49.84 9.71 -24.38
N ALA A 8 48.86 10.49 -24.73
CA ALA A 8 47.75 10.81 -23.85
C ALA A 8 46.87 9.57 -23.75
N ILE A 9 46.96 8.92 -22.61
CA ILE A 9 46.00 7.85 -22.23
C ILE A 9 44.73 8.54 -21.84
N VAL A 10 43.76 8.55 -22.74
CA VAL A 10 42.39 8.92 -22.40
C VAL A 10 41.77 7.74 -21.65
N SER A 11 41.77 7.82 -20.33
CA SER A 11 41.00 6.88 -19.51
C SER A 11 39.52 7.16 -19.69
N LEU A 12 38.88 6.39 -20.55
CA LEU A 12 37.45 6.36 -20.66
C LEU A 12 36.91 5.66 -19.40
N VAL A 13 36.55 6.44 -18.40
CA VAL A 13 35.78 5.92 -17.28
C VAL A 13 34.38 5.66 -17.80
N ALA A 14 34.13 4.42 -18.20
CA ALA A 14 32.78 3.96 -18.42
C ALA A 14 32.09 3.96 -17.06
N GLY A 15 31.31 5.00 -16.77
CA GLY A 15 30.42 5.04 -15.64
C GLY A 15 29.37 3.95 -15.82
N CYS A 16 29.57 2.79 -15.19
CA CYS A 16 28.48 1.84 -14.99
C CYS A 16 27.44 2.55 -14.14
N GLY A 17 26.46 3.15 -14.80
CA GLY A 17 25.24 3.55 -14.14
C GLY A 17 24.58 2.26 -13.64
N LEU A 18 24.72 1.98 -12.35
CA LEU A 18 23.89 0.98 -11.69
C LEU A 18 22.47 1.48 -11.80
N ALA A 19 21.74 1.01 -12.81
CA ALA A 19 20.30 1.09 -12.79
C ALA A 19 19.85 0.24 -11.61
N THR A 20 19.69 0.86 -10.43
CA THR A 20 18.97 0.24 -9.35
C THR A 20 17.56 0.04 -9.85
N ALA A 21 17.19 -1.22 -10.16
CA ALA A 21 15.81 -1.56 -10.35
C ALA A 21 15.10 -1.12 -9.06
N ALA A 22 14.36 -0.02 -9.14
CA ALA A 22 13.51 0.41 -8.06
C ALA A 22 12.42 -0.65 -7.94
N TYR A 23 12.58 -1.61 -7.03
CA TYR A 23 11.50 -2.50 -6.63
C TYR A 23 10.47 -1.61 -5.94
N ALA A 24 9.41 -1.29 -6.68
CA ALA A 24 8.30 -0.57 -6.13
C ALA A 24 7.53 -1.54 -5.23
N HIS A 25 7.71 -1.42 -3.92
CA HIS A 25 6.86 -2.12 -2.96
C HIS A 25 5.49 -1.48 -2.93
N PRO A 26 4.39 -2.26 -2.87
CA PRO A 26 3.07 -1.69 -2.66
C PRO A 26 3.08 -0.87 -1.37
N LYS A 27 2.58 0.35 -1.46
CA LYS A 27 2.50 1.27 -0.34
C LYS A 27 1.10 1.85 -0.26
N LEU A 28 0.51 1.82 0.92
CA LEU A 28 -0.75 2.49 1.17
C LEU A 28 -0.52 4.01 1.09
N VAL A 29 -1.17 4.67 0.14
CA VAL A 29 -1.03 6.11 -0.08
C VAL A 29 -2.22 6.89 0.43
N LYS A 30 -3.40 6.25 0.52
CA LYS A 30 -4.63 6.87 0.98
C LYS A 30 -5.60 5.80 1.48
N SER A 31 -6.37 6.13 2.50
CA SER A 31 -7.48 5.31 2.97
C SER A 31 -8.71 6.15 3.27
N ASP A 32 -9.89 5.55 3.18
CA ASP A 32 -11.15 6.14 3.56
C ASP A 32 -11.95 5.12 4.40
N PRO A 33 -12.21 5.35 5.70
CA PRO A 33 -11.72 6.48 6.49
C PRO A 33 -10.20 6.60 6.52
N ALA A 34 -9.69 7.82 6.62
CA ALA A 34 -8.27 8.08 6.69
C ALA A 34 -7.66 7.59 8.02
N ALA A 35 -6.37 7.34 8.03
CA ALA A 35 -5.66 7.00 9.27
C ALA A 35 -5.87 8.09 10.33
N ASN A 36 -6.20 7.69 11.53
CA ASN A 36 -6.51 8.54 12.68
C ASN A 36 -7.75 9.44 12.51
N ALA A 37 -8.55 9.22 11.48
CA ALA A 37 -9.78 9.98 11.29
C ALA A 37 -10.81 9.64 12.38
N VAL A 38 -11.62 10.62 12.71
CA VAL A 38 -12.81 10.46 13.55
C VAL A 38 -14.02 10.71 12.65
N VAL A 39 -14.85 9.69 12.47
CA VAL A 39 -16.06 9.79 11.65
C VAL A 39 -17.30 9.75 12.56
N THR A 40 -18.33 10.48 12.18
CA THR A 40 -19.56 10.60 12.98
C THR A 40 -20.62 9.55 12.63
N ALA A 41 -20.39 8.81 11.55
CA ALA A 41 -21.25 7.72 11.13
C ALA A 41 -20.40 6.52 10.72
N SER A 42 -20.94 5.32 10.89
CA SER A 42 -20.26 4.12 10.43
C SER A 42 -20.08 4.14 8.91
N PRO A 43 -18.87 3.94 8.40
CA PRO A 43 -18.67 3.75 6.97
C PRO A 43 -19.35 2.44 6.53
N LYS A 44 -19.79 2.39 5.30
CA LYS A 44 -20.35 1.17 4.69
C LYS A 44 -19.27 0.25 4.15
N GLU A 45 -18.16 0.83 3.79
CA GLU A 45 -16.99 0.14 3.26
C GLU A 45 -15.72 0.90 3.59
N LEU A 46 -14.61 0.21 3.55
CA LEU A 46 -13.28 0.84 3.61
C LEU A 46 -12.69 0.83 2.22
N ARG A 47 -11.97 1.89 1.89
CA ARG A 47 -11.22 1.99 0.63
C ARG A 47 -9.75 2.23 0.94
N LEU A 48 -8.90 1.37 0.42
CA LEU A 48 -7.46 1.42 0.61
C LEU A 48 -6.79 1.60 -0.75
N SER A 49 -6.16 2.75 -0.95
CA SER A 49 -5.49 3.09 -2.21
C SER A 49 -3.98 2.92 -2.06
N PHE A 50 -3.41 2.21 -3.02
CA PHE A 50 -1.97 1.91 -3.06
C PHE A 50 -1.32 2.59 -4.26
N ASN A 51 0.00 2.63 -4.25
CA ASN A 51 0.78 3.21 -5.36
C ASN A 51 0.95 2.25 -6.55
N GLU A 52 0.53 1.00 -6.41
CA GLU A 52 0.68 -0.05 -7.41
C GLU A 52 -0.59 -0.85 -7.62
N GLU A 53 -0.73 -1.44 -8.81
CA GLU A 53 -1.81 -2.39 -9.06
C GLU A 53 -1.63 -3.61 -8.16
N LEU A 54 -2.73 -4.06 -7.59
CA LEU A 54 -2.78 -5.17 -6.66
C LEU A 54 -3.35 -6.41 -7.32
N VAL A 55 -2.97 -7.57 -6.78
CA VAL A 55 -3.63 -8.84 -7.06
C VAL A 55 -4.68 -9.05 -5.98
N PRO A 56 -5.98 -8.82 -6.28
CA PRO A 56 -7.04 -8.86 -5.26
C PRO A 56 -7.16 -10.22 -4.60
N LYS A 57 -6.92 -11.27 -5.35
CA LYS A 57 -6.98 -12.65 -4.89
C LYS A 57 -6.03 -12.93 -3.73
N PHE A 58 -4.90 -12.23 -3.67
CA PHE A 58 -3.87 -12.41 -2.65
C PHE A 58 -3.77 -11.23 -1.70
N SER A 59 -4.61 -10.23 -1.87
CA SER A 59 -4.65 -9.05 -1.01
C SER A 59 -5.88 -9.12 -0.11
N SER A 60 -5.73 -8.64 1.13
CA SER A 60 -6.80 -8.73 2.12
C SER A 60 -6.70 -7.62 3.15
N ALA A 61 -7.75 -7.46 3.92
CA ALA A 61 -7.77 -6.60 5.09
C ALA A 61 -8.64 -7.24 6.16
N ASP A 62 -8.24 -7.06 7.42
CA ASP A 62 -9.03 -7.39 8.59
C ASP A 62 -9.31 -6.11 9.37
N VAL A 63 -10.48 -6.04 9.99
CA VAL A 63 -10.85 -4.94 10.87
C VAL A 63 -11.02 -5.52 12.28
N LYS A 64 -10.38 -4.90 13.25
CA LYS A 64 -10.47 -5.31 14.65
C LYS A 64 -10.99 -4.18 15.51
N ASP A 65 -11.81 -4.52 16.49
CA ASP A 65 -12.28 -3.58 17.49
C ASP A 65 -11.22 -3.35 18.59
N GLN A 66 -11.54 -2.52 19.58
CA GLN A 66 -10.62 -2.20 20.69
C GLN A 66 -10.26 -3.40 21.55
N LYS A 67 -11.06 -4.45 21.52
CA LYS A 67 -10.79 -5.70 22.24
C LYS A 67 -9.97 -6.69 21.43
N GLY A 68 -9.57 -6.31 20.21
CA GLY A 68 -8.84 -7.18 19.30
C GLY A 68 -9.71 -8.21 18.59
N GLN A 69 -11.04 -8.10 18.69
CA GLN A 69 -11.98 -9.00 18.05
C GLN A 69 -12.19 -8.57 16.60
N LYS A 70 -12.21 -9.54 15.70
CA LYS A 70 -12.48 -9.28 14.29
C LYS A 70 -13.92 -8.82 14.07
N VAL A 71 -14.05 -7.76 13.29
CA VAL A 71 -15.33 -7.28 12.79
C VAL A 71 -15.68 -8.06 11.53
N GLU A 72 -16.94 -8.43 11.39
CA GLU A 72 -17.43 -9.09 10.19
C GLU A 72 -17.38 -8.17 8.98
N ILE A 73 -16.72 -8.64 7.93
CA ILE A 73 -16.57 -7.93 6.66
C ILE A 73 -17.05 -8.80 5.52
N GLY A 74 -17.40 -8.16 4.41
CA GLY A 74 -17.68 -8.86 3.15
C GLY A 74 -16.39 -9.20 2.41
N THR A 75 -16.54 -9.69 1.20
CA THR A 75 -15.40 -10.05 0.35
C THR A 75 -14.62 -8.81 -0.07
N THR A 76 -13.33 -8.78 0.23
CA THR A 76 -12.43 -7.73 -0.25
C THR A 76 -12.20 -7.89 -1.73
N THR A 77 -12.40 -6.82 -2.48
CA THR A 77 -12.24 -6.79 -3.94
C THR A 77 -11.42 -5.59 -4.36
N ALA A 78 -10.92 -5.60 -5.61
CA ALA A 78 -10.39 -4.39 -6.21
C ALA A 78 -11.53 -3.55 -6.78
N ASP A 79 -11.36 -2.23 -6.76
CA ASP A 79 -12.29 -1.35 -7.45
C ASP A 79 -12.24 -1.64 -8.96
N PRO A 80 -13.40 -1.83 -9.63
CA PRO A 80 -13.43 -2.12 -11.07
C PRO A 80 -12.80 -1.04 -11.94
N THR A 81 -12.78 0.20 -11.46
CA THR A 81 -12.22 1.34 -12.18
C THR A 81 -10.81 1.72 -11.74
N ASP A 82 -10.32 1.15 -10.63
CA ASP A 82 -8.99 1.44 -10.09
C ASP A 82 -8.39 0.20 -9.42
N LYS A 83 -7.56 -0.51 -10.15
CA LYS A 83 -6.88 -1.74 -9.67
C LYS A 83 -5.88 -1.49 -8.54
N LYS A 84 -5.58 -0.25 -8.23
CA LYS A 84 -4.73 0.15 -7.10
C LYS A 84 -5.52 0.31 -5.81
N GLN A 85 -6.83 0.15 -5.84
CA GLN A 85 -7.70 0.34 -4.70
C GLN A 85 -8.39 -0.96 -4.29
N LEU A 86 -8.27 -1.29 -3.00
CA LEU A 86 -9.07 -2.35 -2.38
C LEU A 86 -10.33 -1.76 -1.78
N VAL A 87 -11.42 -2.48 -1.94
CA VAL A 87 -12.72 -2.17 -1.31
C VAL A 87 -13.03 -3.27 -0.32
N VAL A 88 -13.24 -2.89 0.92
CA VAL A 88 -13.55 -3.79 2.04
C VAL A 88 -14.96 -3.47 2.53
N PRO A 89 -15.98 -4.24 2.13
CA PRO A 89 -17.34 -4.01 2.60
C PRO A 89 -17.47 -4.36 4.08
N LEU A 90 -18.19 -3.53 4.83
CA LEU A 90 -18.56 -3.84 6.21
C LEU A 90 -19.95 -4.48 6.21
N SER A 91 -20.08 -5.65 6.82
CA SER A 91 -21.33 -6.42 6.82
C SER A 91 -22.40 -5.79 7.70
N LYS A 92 -21.99 -5.04 8.73
CA LYS A 92 -22.87 -4.36 9.70
C LYS A 92 -22.32 -2.98 10.03
N PRO A 93 -23.18 -2.05 10.45
CA PRO A 93 -22.72 -0.77 10.99
C PRO A 93 -21.79 -1.00 12.19
N LEU A 94 -20.72 -0.21 12.25
CA LEU A 94 -19.79 -0.23 13.36
C LEU A 94 -20.34 0.57 14.55
N ALA A 95 -20.26 0.02 15.74
CA ALA A 95 -20.55 0.76 16.97
C ALA A 95 -19.47 1.83 17.19
N ALA A 96 -19.80 2.82 18.05
CA ALA A 96 -18.81 3.80 18.46
C ALA A 96 -17.58 3.12 19.07
N GLY A 97 -16.41 3.57 18.69
CA GLY A 97 -15.15 3.00 19.15
C GLY A 97 -14.03 3.18 18.15
N THR A 98 -12.83 2.76 18.53
CA THR A 98 -11.64 2.80 17.67
C THR A 98 -11.42 1.43 17.03
N TYR A 99 -11.17 1.44 15.74
CA TYR A 99 -10.97 0.24 14.92
C TYR A 99 -9.60 0.25 14.30
N LYS A 100 -8.97 -0.92 14.28
CA LYS A 100 -7.68 -1.15 13.64
C LYS A 100 -7.90 -1.92 12.35
N VAL A 101 -7.40 -1.40 11.26
CA VAL A 101 -7.39 -2.07 9.96
C VAL A 101 -6.00 -2.66 9.73
N GLU A 102 -5.93 -3.96 9.59
CA GLU A 102 -4.70 -4.69 9.24
C GLU A 102 -4.83 -5.15 7.80
N TRP A 103 -3.92 -4.73 6.95
CA TRP A 103 -3.98 -5.07 5.54
C TRP A 103 -2.75 -5.81 5.06
N HIS A 104 -2.97 -6.67 4.06
CA HIS A 104 -1.95 -7.37 3.31
C HIS A 104 -2.16 -7.07 1.84
N ALA A 105 -1.13 -6.57 1.18
CA ALA A 105 -1.20 -6.22 -0.23
C ALA A 105 -0.13 -6.98 -1.01
N VAL A 106 -0.55 -7.57 -2.11
CA VAL A 106 0.33 -8.23 -3.07
C VAL A 106 0.22 -7.49 -4.39
N ALA A 107 1.33 -6.91 -4.85
CA ALA A 107 1.39 -6.24 -6.13
C ALA A 107 1.51 -7.24 -7.29
N ALA A 108 1.29 -6.77 -8.50
CA ALA A 108 1.37 -7.58 -9.71
C ALA A 108 2.74 -8.23 -9.92
N ASP A 109 3.81 -7.64 -9.35
CA ASP A 109 5.17 -8.19 -9.36
C ASP A 109 5.44 -9.24 -8.26
N THR A 110 4.39 -9.66 -7.53
CA THR A 110 4.40 -10.64 -6.45
C THR A 110 5.00 -10.18 -5.11
N HIS A 111 5.43 -8.94 -4.97
CA HIS A 111 5.86 -8.40 -3.68
C HIS A 111 4.69 -8.30 -2.70
N ARG A 112 4.93 -8.75 -1.47
CA ARG A 112 3.97 -8.69 -0.37
C ARG A 112 4.37 -7.64 0.63
N VAL A 113 3.41 -6.81 1.02
CA VAL A 113 3.58 -5.81 2.06
C VAL A 113 2.37 -5.87 2.99
N GLN A 114 2.59 -5.59 4.26
CA GLN A 114 1.54 -5.51 5.26
C GLN A 114 1.67 -4.22 6.04
N GLY A 115 0.57 -3.76 6.58
CA GLY A 115 0.53 -2.58 7.41
C GLY A 115 -0.76 -2.49 8.17
N SER A 116 -0.89 -1.42 8.94
CA SER A 116 -2.10 -1.15 9.71
C SER A 116 -2.32 0.33 9.89
N TYR A 117 -3.56 0.70 10.13
CA TYR A 117 -3.96 2.03 10.57
C TYR A 117 -5.22 1.92 11.42
N SER A 118 -5.58 3.00 12.09
CA SER A 118 -6.77 3.04 12.92
C SER A 118 -7.64 4.24 12.56
N PHE A 119 -8.93 4.11 12.81
CA PHE A 119 -9.90 5.20 12.76
C PHE A 119 -10.90 5.03 13.90
N THR A 120 -11.64 6.08 14.20
CA THR A 120 -12.62 6.10 15.28
C THR A 120 -14.00 6.44 14.74
N VAL A 121 -14.98 5.69 15.17
CA VAL A 121 -16.41 6.01 14.96
C VAL A 121 -16.93 6.64 16.22
N LYS A 122 -17.46 7.84 16.10
CA LYS A 122 -18.03 8.62 17.20
C LYS A 122 -19.49 8.90 16.88
N GLN A 123 -20.36 8.29 17.61
CA GLN A 123 -21.81 8.50 17.50
C GLN A 123 -22.33 9.43 18.57
#